data_9ac111875ac99e801cb76d34bb9fd215
#
_entry.id   9ac111875ac99e801cb76d34bb9fd215
#
_cell.length_a   1.000
_cell.length_b   1.000
_cell.length_c   1.000
_cell.angle_alpha   90.00
_cell.angle_beta   90.00
_cell.angle_gamma   90.00
#
_symmetry.space_group_name_H-M   'P 1'
#
loop_
_entity.id
_entity.type
_entity.pdbx_description
1 polymer ?
#
loop_
_entity_poly.entity_id
_entity_poly.type
_entity_poly.pdbx_seq_one_letter_code
_entity_poly.pdbx_strand_id
1 'polypeptide(L)' 'IYVNGKETENCKNLSILLENSGFRRDRIAVEINGEIIKKSDYDKTVLNDGDKIEVVSFVGGG' A
#
# COMPACT_ATOMS: atom_id res chain seq x y z
N ILE A 1 4.62 10.83 0.15
CA ILE A 1 4.44 9.62 -0.66
C ILE A 1 3.31 9.81 -1.66
N TYR A 2 3.24 8.92 -2.63
CA TYR A 2 2.18 8.94 -3.64
C TYR A 2 1.45 7.61 -3.60
N VAL A 3 0.13 7.66 -3.44
CA VAL A 3 -0.69 6.45 -3.41
C VAL A 3 -1.60 6.48 -4.64
N ASN A 4 -1.39 5.55 -5.55
CA ASN A 4 -2.10 5.50 -6.83
C ASN A 4 -2.04 6.85 -7.56
N GLY A 5 -0.87 7.46 -7.54
CA GLY A 5 -0.61 8.74 -8.20
C GLY A 5 -1.04 9.97 -7.43
N LYS A 6 -1.65 9.80 -6.27
CA LYS A 6 -2.11 10.92 -5.46
C LYS A 6 -1.14 11.18 -4.31
N GLU A 7 -0.70 12.42 -4.18
CA GLU A 7 0.19 12.78 -3.08
C GLU A 7 -0.53 12.62 -1.74
N THR A 8 0.13 11.96 -0.81
CA THR A 8 -0.44 11.60 0.49
C THR A 8 0.62 11.79 1.56
N GLU A 9 0.19 12.19 2.73
CA GLU A 9 1.10 12.33 3.86
C GLU A 9 1.70 10.97 4.23
N ASN A 10 3.00 10.95 4.50
CA ASN A 10 3.70 9.71 4.84
C ASN A 10 3.40 9.31 6.29
N CYS A 11 2.71 8.20 6.46
CA CYS A 11 2.42 7.64 7.79
C CYS A 11 3.47 6.63 8.23
N LYS A 12 4.52 6.46 7.43
CA LYS A 12 5.74 5.71 7.73
C LYS A 12 5.63 4.19 7.73
N ASN A 13 4.43 3.65 7.74
CA ASN A 13 4.24 2.20 7.74
C ASN A 13 3.12 1.82 6.78
N LEU A 14 3.36 0.78 5.97
CA LEU A 14 2.39 0.36 4.96
C LEU A 14 1.08 -0.11 5.57
N SER A 15 1.12 -0.87 6.65
CA SER A 15 -0.09 -1.34 7.31
C SER A 15 -0.95 -0.18 7.79
N ILE A 16 -0.32 0.85 8.35
CA ILE A 16 -1.03 2.03 8.81
C ILE A 16 -1.68 2.75 7.62
N LEU A 17 -0.94 2.86 6.52
CA LEU A 17 -1.49 3.47 5.31
C LEU A 17 -2.75 2.74 4.84
N LEU A 18 -2.68 1.42 4.80
CA LEU A 18 -3.80 0.61 4.33
C LEU A 18 -5.01 0.75 5.25
N GLU A 19 -4.80 0.75 6.56
CA GLU A 19 -5.87 0.96 7.54
C GLU A 19 -6.52 2.33 7.36
N ASN A 20 -5.69 3.38 7.28
CA ASN A 20 -6.19 4.74 7.15
C ASN A 20 -6.97 4.96 5.86
N SER A 21 -6.61 4.21 4.81
CA SER A 21 -7.25 4.33 3.51
C SER A 21 -8.45 3.40 3.32
N GLY A 22 -8.71 2.54 4.30
CA GLY A 22 -9.84 1.62 4.24
C GLY A 22 -9.63 0.44 3.31
N PHE A 23 -8.41 0.15 2.91
CA PHE A 23 -8.12 -1.00 2.07
C PHE A 23 -8.19 -2.30 2.87
N ARG A 24 -8.73 -3.33 2.24
CA ARG A 24 -8.77 -4.67 2.85
C ARG A 24 -7.53 -5.43 2.41
N ARG A 25 -6.69 -5.77 3.36
CA ARG A 25 -5.40 -6.43 3.10
C ARG A 25 -5.52 -7.73 2.33
N ASP A 26 -6.60 -8.46 2.54
CA ASP A 26 -6.83 -9.76 1.89
C ASP A 26 -7.38 -9.62 0.47
N ARG A 27 -7.62 -8.39 0.02
CA ARG A 27 -8.24 -8.15 -1.29
C ARG A 27 -7.45 -7.21 -2.17
N ILE A 28 -6.18 -7.00 -1.83
CA ILE A 28 -5.34 -6.06 -2.56
C ILE A 28 -3.98 -6.65 -2.88
N ALA A 29 -3.35 -6.05 -3.88
CA ALA A 29 -1.94 -6.24 -4.16
C ALA A 29 -1.27 -4.89 -4.05
N VAL A 30 -0.08 -4.84 -3.50
CA VAL A 30 0.66 -3.60 -3.27
C VAL A 30 2.02 -3.65 -3.96
N GLU A 31 2.35 -2.56 -4.68
CA GLU A 31 3.68 -2.34 -5.21
C GLU A 31 4.23 -1.05 -4.63
N ILE A 32 5.51 -1.04 -4.33
CA ILE A 32 6.21 0.18 -3.92
C ILE A 32 7.40 0.37 -4.84
N ASN A 33 7.41 1.48 -5.57
CA ASN A 33 8.45 1.79 -6.54
C ASN A 33 8.64 0.65 -7.56
N GLY A 34 7.54 0.03 -7.98
CA GLY A 34 7.55 -1.04 -8.95
C GLY A 34 7.84 -2.42 -8.40
N GLU A 35 8.01 -2.55 -7.09
CA GLU A 35 8.31 -3.82 -6.46
C GLU A 35 7.10 -4.33 -5.69
N ILE A 36 6.71 -5.58 -5.96
CA ILE A 36 5.56 -6.18 -5.30
C ILE A 36 5.93 -6.53 -3.86
N ILE A 37 5.06 -6.13 -2.92
CA ILE A 37 5.26 -6.37 -1.51
C ILE A 37 4.38 -7.55 -1.10
N LYS A 38 4.97 -8.54 -0.44
CA LYS A 38 4.22 -9.69 0.04
C LYS A 38 3.31 -9.28 1.19
N LYS A 39 2.13 -9.87 1.23
CA LYS A 39 1.17 -9.58 2.30
C LYS A 39 1.78 -9.79 3.69
N SER A 40 2.58 -10.82 3.84
CA SER A 40 3.26 -11.13 5.11
C SER A 40 4.24 -10.03 5.54
N ASP A 41 4.64 -9.16 4.63
CA ASP A 41 5.59 -8.09 4.90
C ASP A 41 4.93 -6.74 5.14
N TYR A 42 3.62 -6.64 5.01
CA TYR A 42 2.93 -5.35 5.13
C TYR A 42 3.23 -4.65 6.46
N ASP A 43 3.23 -5.41 7.55
CA ASP A 43 3.46 -4.82 8.88
C ASP A 43 4.91 -4.38 9.10
N LYS A 44 5.83 -4.92 8.31
CA LYS A 44 7.25 -4.62 8.42
C LYS A 44 7.72 -3.58 7.43
N THR A 45 6.86 -3.18 6.50
CA THR A 45 7.26 -2.31 5.40
C THR A 45 7.23 -0.86 5.84
N VAL A 46 8.39 -0.24 5.84
CA VAL A 46 8.55 1.18 6.16
C VAL A 46 8.39 1.98 4.88
N LEU A 47 7.61 3.06 4.95
CA LEU A 47 7.41 3.97 3.83
C LEU A 47 8.38 5.13 3.97
N ASN A 48 9.08 5.44 2.89
CA ASN A 48 10.02 6.56 2.84
C ASN A 48 9.42 7.68 2.01
N ASP A 49 9.82 8.91 2.32
CA ASP A 49 9.35 10.07 1.57
C ASP A 49 9.68 9.88 0.09
N GLY A 50 8.73 10.19 -0.76
CA GLY A 50 8.90 10.04 -2.19
C GLY A 50 8.49 8.68 -2.74
N ASP A 51 8.20 7.72 -1.90
CA ASP A 51 7.78 6.39 -2.37
C ASP A 51 6.50 6.48 -3.18
N LYS A 52 6.44 5.66 -4.22
CA LYS A 52 5.26 5.52 -5.07
C LYS A 52 4.61 4.19 -4.75
N ILE A 53 3.45 4.25 -4.12
CA ILE A 53 2.71 3.07 -3.71
C ILE A 53 1.52 2.88 -4.66
N GLU A 54 1.44 1.69 -5.25
CA GLU A 54 0.31 1.31 -6.09
C GLU A 54 -0.48 0.23 -5.38
N VAL A 55 -1.77 0.47 -5.18
CA VAL A 55 -2.65 -0.50 -4.54
C VAL A 55 -3.75 -0.89 -5.52
N VAL A 56 -3.83 -2.17 -5.81
CA VAL A 56 -4.84 -2.71 -6.72
C VAL A 56 -5.78 -3.60 -5.94
N SER A 57 -7.07 -3.33 -6.05
CA SER A 57 -8.09 -4.14 -5.38
C SER A 57 -8.55 -5.26 -6.30
N PHE A 58 -8.71 -6.44 -5.75
CA PHE A 58 -9.30 -7.56 -6.48
C PHE A 58 -10.81 -7.44 -6.39
N VAL A 59 -11.43 -7.26 -7.54
CA VAL A 59 -12.87 -7.07 -7.62
C VAL A 59 -13.56 -8.40 -7.77
N GLY A 60 -14.72 -8.48 -7.16
CA GLY A 60 -15.58 -9.63 -7.37
C GLY A 60 -15.16 -10.85 -6.61
N GLY A 61 -14.18 -10.71 -5.81
CA GLY A 61 -13.77 -11.73 -4.88
C GLY A 61 -13.97 -13.13 -5.40
N GLY A 62 -14.00 -13.12 -6.63
CA GLY A 62 -14.30 -14.43 -7.20
C GLY A 62 -13.47 -15.38 -6.48
#